data_abac60513e675674b9d6e98cc9f3aa3e
#
_entry.id   abac60513e675674b9d6e98cc9f3aa3e
#
_cell.length_a   1.000
_cell.length_b   1.000
_cell.length_c   1.000
_cell.angle_alpha   90.00
_cell.angle_beta   90.00
_cell.angle_gamma   90.00
#
_symmetry.space_group_name_H-M   'P 1'
#
loop_
_entity.id
_entity.type
_entity.pdbx_description
1 polymer ?
#
loop_
_entity_poly.entity_id
_entity_poly.type
_entity_poly.pdbx_seq_one_letter_code
_entity_poly.pdbx_strand_id
1 'polypeptide(L)'
;YYISRNGLKDYQRNHRPLLGDGVQEFCSVGAGMLDGTVCDIYLVDDAGHLVGRPILLACVDAYTSFCYGYSLLWEGGVYSLRNLMLNVAADKKEWCRRFGILIEREQWDCDCLPGLMLTDMGTEYTSENFGQITELGVTIQNLPAYRPELKGQVEKFFDLIQSEYKKHLKGRGVIEPDYRERGAHDYRKDACLTMRDFETVILRCILYYNSQRILENFPYTEEMLQEGVKPFASSVFGWGKHKEGANLIP
;
A
#
# COMPACT_ATOMS: atom_id res chain seq x y z
N TYR A 1 -7.54 -35.33 -8.11
CA TYR A 1 -6.43 -35.89 -8.91
C TYR A 1 -5.17 -35.04 -8.87
N TYR A 2 -5.28 -33.69 -9.06
CA TYR A 2 -4.11 -32.81 -9.00
C TYR A 2 -3.49 -32.73 -7.59
N ILE A 3 -4.33 -32.53 -6.57
CA ILE A 3 -3.93 -32.44 -5.16
C ILE A 3 -3.21 -33.71 -4.70
N SER A 4 -3.67 -34.87 -5.12
CA SER A 4 -3.06 -36.17 -4.74
C SER A 4 -1.68 -36.38 -5.37
N ARG A 5 -1.35 -35.72 -6.47
CA ARG A 5 -0.04 -35.82 -7.13
C ARG A 5 0.94 -34.75 -6.71
N ASN A 6 0.46 -33.51 -6.56
CA ASN A 6 1.33 -32.32 -6.40
C ASN A 6 1.19 -31.69 -5.01
N GLY A 7 0.24 -32.16 -4.21
CA GLY A 7 -0.03 -31.64 -2.89
C GLY A 7 -1.01 -30.45 -2.87
N LEU A 8 -1.63 -30.25 -1.71
CA LEU A 8 -2.61 -29.19 -1.50
C LEU A 8 -2.02 -27.79 -1.66
N LYS A 9 -0.78 -27.56 -1.20
CA LYS A 9 -0.09 -26.27 -1.29
C LYS A 9 0.12 -25.83 -2.74
N ASP A 10 0.55 -26.78 -3.60
CA ASP A 10 0.77 -26.48 -5.01
C ASP A 10 -0.55 -26.21 -5.74
N TYR A 11 -1.59 -26.97 -5.42
CA TYR A 11 -2.95 -26.72 -5.94
C TYR A 11 -3.46 -25.32 -5.55
N GLN A 12 -3.34 -24.96 -4.28
CA GLN A 12 -3.78 -23.66 -3.77
C GLN A 12 -3.06 -22.50 -4.44
N ARG A 13 -1.74 -22.67 -4.70
CA ARG A 13 -0.89 -21.62 -5.28
C ARG A 13 -1.07 -21.47 -6.79
N ASN A 14 -1.21 -22.56 -7.53
CA ASN A 14 -1.05 -22.58 -8.98
C ASN A 14 -2.31 -22.99 -9.76
N HIS A 15 -3.28 -23.62 -9.10
CA HIS A 15 -4.42 -24.25 -9.79
C HIS A 15 -5.79 -23.95 -9.18
N ARG A 16 -5.83 -23.41 -7.96
CA ARG A 16 -7.10 -23.02 -7.36
C ARG A 16 -7.71 -21.87 -8.16
N PRO A 17 -8.98 -21.98 -8.60
CA PRO A 17 -9.66 -20.85 -9.20
C PRO A 17 -9.71 -19.68 -8.21
N LEU A 18 -9.28 -18.51 -8.64
CA LEU A 18 -9.48 -17.27 -7.90
C LEU A 18 -10.94 -16.86 -8.14
N LEU A 19 -11.79 -17.16 -7.18
CA LEU A 19 -13.20 -16.81 -7.21
C LEU A 19 -13.40 -15.65 -6.24
N GLY A 20 -13.78 -14.52 -6.74
CA GLY A 20 -14.10 -13.33 -5.96
C GLY A 20 -13.36 -12.10 -6.42
N ASP A 21 -14.05 -11.00 -6.31
CA ASP A 21 -13.52 -9.66 -6.43
C ASP A 21 -13.40 -9.13 -4.99
N GLY A 22 -12.19 -8.79 -4.54
CA GLY A 22 -11.95 -8.29 -3.17
C GLY A 22 -12.78 -7.04 -2.84
N VAL A 23 -13.23 -6.31 -3.85
CA VAL A 23 -14.16 -5.17 -3.67
C VAL A 23 -15.56 -5.64 -3.25
N GLN A 24 -15.98 -6.83 -3.63
CA GLN A 24 -17.30 -7.37 -3.27
C GLN A 24 -17.38 -7.87 -1.81
N GLU A 25 -16.24 -8.19 -1.19
CA GLU A 25 -16.22 -8.60 0.23
C GLU A 25 -16.39 -7.42 1.18
N PHE A 26 -15.99 -6.22 0.75
CA PHE A 26 -16.05 -4.99 1.54
C PHE A 26 -16.93 -3.97 0.84
N CYS A 27 -18.03 -3.60 1.49
CA CYS A 27 -19.02 -2.65 0.94
C CYS A 27 -18.96 -1.27 1.62
N SER A 28 -18.03 -1.08 2.56
CA SER A 28 -17.85 0.15 3.32
C SER A 28 -16.37 0.40 3.63
N VAL A 29 -16.01 1.64 3.91
CA VAL A 29 -14.66 2.02 4.30
C VAL A 29 -14.31 1.56 5.71
N GLY A 30 -13.03 1.36 5.99
CA GLY A 30 -12.53 1.05 7.31
C GLY A 30 -11.94 -0.35 7.48
N ALA A 31 -11.72 -1.07 6.37
CA ALA A 31 -10.91 -2.29 6.35
C ALA A 31 -9.57 -1.99 5.65
N GLY A 32 -8.50 -1.81 6.42
CA GLY A 32 -7.16 -1.53 5.92
C GLY A 32 -6.36 -2.80 5.67
N MET A 33 -5.96 -3.03 4.43
CA MET A 33 -5.02 -4.10 4.05
C MET A 33 -3.59 -3.62 4.25
N LEU A 34 -2.83 -4.31 5.10
CA LEU A 34 -1.42 -4.04 5.35
C LEU A 34 -0.54 -5.04 4.62
N ASP A 35 0.44 -4.53 3.92
CA ASP A 35 1.49 -5.35 3.31
C ASP A 35 2.75 -4.51 3.06
N GLY A 36 3.86 -5.19 2.74
CA GLY A 36 5.14 -4.55 2.45
C GLY A 36 5.83 -5.14 1.24
N THR A 37 6.55 -4.30 0.52
CA THR A 37 7.34 -4.72 -0.63
C THR A 37 8.73 -4.11 -0.62
N VAL A 38 9.72 -4.84 -1.12
CA VAL A 38 11.06 -4.30 -1.38
C VAL A 38 11.01 -3.53 -2.69
N CYS A 39 11.29 -2.23 -2.66
CA CYS A 39 11.26 -1.40 -3.85
C CYS A 39 12.34 -1.82 -4.85
N ASP A 40 12.01 -1.77 -6.15
CA ASP A 40 12.92 -2.10 -7.23
C ASP A 40 13.83 -0.92 -7.60
N ILE A 41 14.54 -0.40 -6.62
CA ILE A 41 15.51 0.68 -6.78
C ILE A 41 16.62 0.56 -5.74
N TYR A 42 17.85 0.89 -6.13
CA TYR A 42 18.98 1.06 -5.23
C TYR A 42 19.13 2.54 -4.85
N LEU A 43 19.34 2.81 -3.57
CA LEU A 43 19.52 4.15 -3.03
C LEU A 43 20.90 4.29 -2.37
N VAL A 44 21.30 5.55 -2.19
CA VAL A 44 22.57 5.95 -1.55
C VAL A 44 22.30 6.71 -0.24
N ASP A 45 23.34 6.84 0.59
CA ASP A 45 23.36 7.76 1.71
C ASP A 45 23.67 9.22 1.26
N ASP A 46 23.68 10.17 2.20
CA ASP A 46 23.99 11.58 1.92
C ASP A 46 25.41 11.82 1.43
N ALA A 47 26.32 10.85 1.62
CA ALA A 47 27.70 10.86 1.11
C ALA A 47 27.82 10.21 -0.28
N GLY A 48 26.74 9.65 -0.82
CA GLY A 48 26.72 8.97 -2.11
C GLY A 48 27.14 7.50 -2.06
N HIS A 49 27.28 6.89 -0.88
CA HIS A 49 27.59 5.48 -0.76
C HIS A 49 26.32 4.65 -0.93
N LEU A 50 26.44 3.52 -1.62
CA LEU A 50 25.35 2.57 -1.82
C LEU A 50 24.89 2.00 -0.46
N VAL A 51 23.60 2.16 -0.14
CA VAL A 51 22.99 1.55 1.05
C VAL A 51 22.24 0.28 0.69
N GLY A 52 21.32 0.34 -0.28
CA GLY A 52 20.54 -0.82 -0.66
C GLY A 52 19.18 -0.47 -1.25
N ARG A 53 18.22 -1.37 -1.09
CA ARG A 53 16.85 -1.25 -1.55
C ARG A 53 15.94 -0.98 -0.36
N PRO A 54 15.10 0.07 -0.38
CA PRO A 54 14.18 0.33 0.71
C PRO A 54 12.97 -0.60 0.69
N ILE A 55 12.33 -0.74 1.85
CA ILE A 55 11.07 -1.45 2.03
C ILE A 55 9.96 -0.41 2.15
N LEU A 56 8.95 -0.54 1.31
CA LEU A 56 7.71 0.23 1.37
C LEU A 56 6.62 -0.62 2.03
N LEU A 57 6.12 -0.17 3.16
CA LEU A 57 4.96 -0.71 3.84
C LEU A 57 3.78 0.24 3.62
N ALA A 58 2.58 -0.26 3.38
CA ALA A 58 1.39 0.56 3.18
C ALA A 58 0.14 -0.05 3.82
N CYS A 59 -0.81 0.82 4.14
CA CYS A 59 -2.16 0.47 4.54
C CYS A 59 -3.13 1.02 3.48
N VAL A 60 -3.89 0.12 2.83
CA VAL A 60 -4.80 0.45 1.73
C VAL A 60 -6.20 -0.02 2.06
N ASP A 61 -7.20 0.83 1.88
CA ASP A 61 -8.60 0.48 2.12
C ASP A 61 -9.09 -0.59 1.13
N ALA A 62 -9.67 -1.65 1.68
CA ALA A 62 -10.10 -2.81 0.91
C ALA A 62 -11.25 -2.49 -0.05
N TYR A 63 -12.12 -1.54 0.31
CA TYR A 63 -13.27 -1.14 -0.49
C TYR A 63 -12.91 -0.10 -1.56
N THR A 64 -12.26 0.98 -1.16
CA THR A 64 -12.04 2.15 -2.04
C THR A 64 -10.67 2.15 -2.71
N SER A 65 -9.77 1.24 -2.33
CA SER A 65 -8.34 1.27 -2.69
C SER A 65 -7.60 2.52 -2.19
N PHE A 66 -8.17 3.30 -1.29
CA PHE A 66 -7.55 4.50 -0.75
C PHE A 66 -6.33 4.14 0.13
N CYS A 67 -5.20 4.78 -0.10
CA CYS A 67 -4.03 4.62 0.75
C CYS A 67 -4.16 5.49 2.00
N TYR A 68 -4.35 4.87 3.17
CA TYR A 68 -4.39 5.55 4.47
C TYR A 68 -3.04 6.16 4.84
N GLY A 69 -1.96 5.41 4.56
CA GLY A 69 -0.61 5.82 4.87
C GLY A 69 0.44 4.80 4.43
N TYR A 70 1.70 5.19 4.62
CA TYR A 70 2.86 4.38 4.25
C TYR A 70 4.00 4.54 5.26
N SER A 71 4.96 3.63 5.18
CA SER A 71 6.28 3.74 5.80
C SER A 71 7.35 3.32 4.80
N LEU A 72 8.46 4.06 4.73
CA LEU A 72 9.59 3.77 3.87
C LEU A 72 10.85 3.66 4.73
N LEU A 73 11.44 2.47 4.82
CA LEU A 73 12.57 2.15 5.69
C LEU A 73 13.56 1.20 5.02
N TRP A 74 14.74 1.08 5.62
CA TRP A 74 15.76 0.11 5.21
C TRP A 74 15.44 -1.30 5.69
N GLU A 75 14.78 -1.43 6.82
CA GLU A 75 14.47 -2.70 7.47
C GLU A 75 12.96 -2.81 7.70
N GLY A 76 12.44 -4.02 7.55
CA GLY A 76 11.06 -4.35 7.90
C GLY A 76 10.88 -4.57 9.41
N GLY A 77 9.68 -5.00 9.79
CA GLY A 77 9.35 -5.38 11.16
C GLY A 77 8.63 -4.30 11.97
N VAL A 78 8.73 -4.40 13.30
CA VAL A 78 7.94 -3.58 14.24
C VAL A 78 8.11 -2.08 14.05
N TYR A 79 9.32 -1.62 13.76
CA TYR A 79 9.59 -0.19 13.53
C TYR A 79 8.90 0.35 12.27
N SER A 80 8.84 -0.45 11.22
CA SER A 80 8.13 -0.11 9.98
C SER A 80 6.65 0.09 10.24
N LEU A 81 6.05 -0.78 11.04
CA LEU A 81 4.65 -0.71 11.41
C LEU A 81 4.35 0.50 12.28
N ARG A 82 5.18 0.79 13.28
CA ARG A 82 5.03 2.00 14.09
C ARG A 82 5.05 3.27 13.23
N ASN A 83 6.00 3.37 12.31
CA ASN A 83 6.09 4.52 11.42
C ASN A 83 4.88 4.62 10.48
N LEU A 84 4.38 3.48 10.00
CA LEU A 84 3.14 3.43 9.23
C LEU A 84 1.97 4.00 10.05
N MET A 85 1.77 3.55 11.28
CA MET A 85 0.68 4.04 12.14
C MET A 85 0.80 5.54 12.42
N LEU A 86 2.01 6.03 12.69
CA LEU A 86 2.27 7.46 12.85
C LEU A 86 1.93 8.25 11.59
N ASN A 87 2.23 7.71 10.41
CA ASN A 87 1.87 8.35 9.14
C ASN A 87 0.35 8.30 8.89
N VAL A 88 -0.32 7.17 9.20
CA VAL A 88 -1.79 7.05 9.06
C VAL A 88 -2.51 8.07 9.93
N ALA A 89 -2.09 8.27 11.17
CA ALA A 89 -2.69 9.22 12.11
C ALA A 89 -2.24 10.69 11.91
N ALA A 90 -1.19 10.93 11.12
CA ALA A 90 -0.66 12.28 10.93
C ALA A 90 -1.55 13.15 10.04
N ASP A 91 -1.55 14.47 10.29
CA ASP A 91 -2.07 15.44 9.34
C ASP A 91 -1.28 15.36 8.01
N LYS A 92 -1.97 15.04 6.94
CA LYS A 92 -1.36 14.79 5.63
C LYS A 92 -0.83 16.06 4.96
N LYS A 93 -1.41 17.23 5.25
CA LYS A 93 -0.90 18.52 4.74
C LYS A 93 0.45 18.84 5.37
N GLU A 94 0.55 18.69 6.69
CA GLU A 94 1.81 18.89 7.42
C GLU A 94 2.86 17.84 7.04
N TRP A 95 2.44 16.58 6.86
CA TRP A 95 3.34 15.53 6.42
C TRP A 95 3.95 15.84 5.05
N CYS A 96 3.13 16.17 4.06
CA CYS A 96 3.59 16.50 2.70
C CYS A 96 4.45 17.77 2.67
N ARG A 97 4.13 18.76 3.52
CA ARG A 97 4.90 20.01 3.62
C ARG A 97 6.37 19.76 4.02
N ARG A 98 6.67 18.74 4.82
CA ARG A 98 8.06 18.37 5.19
C ARG A 98 8.91 17.99 3.96
N PHE A 99 8.26 17.58 2.87
CA PHE A 99 8.86 17.22 1.58
C PHE A 99 8.67 18.30 0.51
N GLY A 100 8.24 19.50 0.91
CA GLY A 100 8.00 20.61 -0.02
C GLY A 100 6.82 20.40 -0.95
N ILE A 101 5.87 19.51 -0.58
CA ILE A 101 4.67 19.22 -1.36
C ILE A 101 3.48 19.89 -0.68
N LEU A 102 2.81 20.78 -1.43
CA LEU A 102 1.58 21.42 -0.98
C LEU A 102 0.38 20.66 -1.56
N ILE A 103 -0.56 20.28 -0.70
CA ILE A 103 -1.78 19.57 -1.08
C ILE A 103 -3.02 20.24 -0.50
N GLU A 104 -4.14 20.06 -1.18
CA GLU A 104 -5.45 20.33 -0.61
C GLU A 104 -5.94 19.12 0.20
N ARG A 105 -6.82 19.38 1.17
CA ARG A 105 -7.28 18.34 2.11
C ARG A 105 -7.91 17.16 1.37
N GLU A 106 -8.68 17.44 0.32
CA GLU A 106 -9.42 16.44 -0.46
C GLU A 106 -8.54 15.46 -1.21
N GLN A 107 -7.25 15.80 -1.41
CA GLN A 107 -6.31 14.91 -2.11
C GLN A 107 -5.87 13.73 -1.23
N TRP A 108 -5.84 13.94 0.10
CA TRP A 108 -5.51 12.89 1.06
C TRP A 108 -6.13 13.17 2.43
N ASP A 109 -7.46 13.17 2.51
CA ASP A 109 -8.20 13.44 3.74
C ASP A 109 -8.32 12.18 4.60
N CYS A 110 -7.25 11.91 5.36
CA CYS A 110 -7.17 10.79 6.28
C CYS A 110 -6.50 11.23 7.58
N ASP A 111 -7.30 11.23 8.65
CA ASP A 111 -6.92 11.54 10.03
C ASP A 111 -7.48 10.48 11.00
N CYS A 112 -7.77 9.30 10.49
CA CYS A 112 -8.40 8.19 11.21
C CYS A 112 -7.70 6.86 10.90
N LEU A 113 -7.81 5.91 11.82
CA LEU A 113 -7.37 4.53 11.63
C LEU A 113 -8.51 3.68 11.06
N PRO A 114 -8.22 2.68 10.21
CA PRO A 114 -9.21 1.67 9.88
C PRO A 114 -9.55 0.85 11.12
N GLY A 115 -10.84 0.62 11.37
CA GLY A 115 -11.28 -0.19 12.52
C GLY A 115 -10.98 -1.68 12.39
N LEU A 116 -10.74 -2.15 11.15
CA LEU A 116 -10.27 -3.50 10.85
C LEU A 116 -8.95 -3.41 10.07
N MET A 117 -7.92 -4.11 10.54
CA MET A 117 -6.65 -4.28 9.83
C MET A 117 -6.47 -5.73 9.39
N LEU A 118 -6.30 -5.91 8.09
CA LEU A 118 -6.07 -7.20 7.44
C LEU A 118 -4.58 -7.35 7.16
N THR A 119 -3.97 -8.41 7.70
CA THR A 119 -2.53 -8.68 7.55
C THR A 119 -2.31 -10.12 7.09
N ASP A 120 -1.13 -10.43 6.59
CA ASP A 120 -0.71 -11.82 6.52
C ASP A 120 -0.14 -12.30 7.86
N MET A 121 0.24 -13.57 7.91
CA MET A 121 0.82 -14.18 9.10
C MET A 121 2.31 -13.84 9.28
N GLY A 122 2.77 -12.66 8.85
CA GLY A 122 4.12 -12.19 9.05
C GLY A 122 4.46 -12.08 10.54
N THR A 123 5.70 -12.38 10.91
CA THR A 123 6.16 -12.36 12.31
C THR A 123 6.04 -10.98 12.96
N GLU A 124 6.17 -9.92 12.17
CA GLU A 124 5.99 -8.52 12.59
C GLU A 124 4.58 -8.23 13.10
N TYR A 125 3.56 -8.89 12.54
CA TYR A 125 2.15 -8.68 12.88
C TYR A 125 1.67 -9.55 14.05
N THR A 126 2.51 -10.48 14.51
CA THR A 126 2.22 -11.32 15.69
C THR A 126 2.91 -10.82 16.97
N SER A 127 3.65 -9.69 16.89
CA SER A 127 4.36 -9.12 18.03
C SER A 127 3.41 -8.47 19.04
N GLU A 128 3.81 -8.48 20.34
CA GLU A 128 3.08 -7.78 21.39
C GLU A 128 2.89 -6.28 21.10
N ASN A 129 3.86 -5.67 20.41
CA ASN A 129 3.80 -4.26 20.03
C ASN A 129 2.70 -3.96 18.99
N PHE A 130 2.37 -4.94 18.14
CA PHE A 130 1.24 -4.81 17.23
C PHE A 130 -0.10 -4.96 17.99
N GLY A 131 -0.12 -5.79 19.03
CA GLY A 131 -1.25 -5.93 19.93
C GLY A 131 -1.68 -4.61 20.60
N GLN A 132 -0.75 -3.68 20.83
CA GLN A 132 -1.06 -2.36 21.38
C GLN A 132 -1.99 -1.52 20.48
N ILE A 133 -2.00 -1.77 19.17
CA ILE A 133 -2.94 -1.11 18.25
C ILE A 133 -4.38 -1.53 18.56
N THR A 134 -4.58 -2.73 19.09
CA THR A 134 -5.92 -3.20 19.50
C THR A 134 -6.46 -2.42 20.70
N GLU A 135 -5.60 -1.84 21.54
CA GLU A 135 -6.01 -0.96 22.65
C GLU A 135 -6.64 0.34 22.14
N LEU A 136 -6.34 0.73 20.90
CA LEU A 136 -6.98 1.87 20.22
C LEU A 136 -8.35 1.51 19.63
N GLY A 137 -8.82 0.27 19.79
CA GLY A 137 -10.10 -0.21 19.26
C GLY A 137 -10.01 -0.84 17.86
N VAL A 138 -8.81 -0.95 17.29
CA VAL A 138 -8.60 -1.59 15.98
C VAL A 138 -8.68 -3.11 16.13
N THR A 139 -9.49 -3.76 15.30
CA THR A 139 -9.52 -5.21 15.17
C THR A 139 -8.46 -5.66 14.18
N ILE A 140 -7.63 -6.64 14.55
CA ILE A 140 -6.63 -7.23 13.68
C ILE A 140 -7.11 -8.61 13.23
N GLN A 141 -7.13 -8.83 11.94
CA GLN A 141 -7.48 -10.11 11.34
C GLN A 141 -6.35 -10.61 10.45
N ASN A 142 -5.77 -11.74 10.82
CA ASN A 142 -4.80 -12.42 9.99
C ASN A 142 -5.51 -13.17 8.87
N LEU A 143 -5.10 -12.89 7.65
CA LEU A 143 -5.63 -13.58 6.47
C LEU A 143 -5.06 -15.00 6.39
N PRO A 144 -5.86 -15.99 5.94
CA PRO A 144 -5.36 -17.33 5.71
C PRO A 144 -4.21 -17.35 4.71
N ALA A 145 -3.18 -18.13 5.01
CA ALA A 145 -2.08 -18.34 4.09
C ALA A 145 -2.57 -18.86 2.72
N TYR A 146 -1.93 -18.44 1.64
CA TYR A 146 -2.26 -18.83 0.26
C TYR A 146 -3.66 -18.39 -0.23
N ARG A 147 -4.11 -17.24 0.24
CA ARG A 147 -5.35 -16.57 -0.22
C ARG A 147 -5.00 -15.18 -0.82
N PRO A 148 -4.27 -15.11 -1.96
CA PRO A 148 -3.86 -13.83 -2.55
C PRO A 148 -5.05 -12.96 -2.97
N GLU A 149 -6.18 -13.57 -3.31
CA GLU A 149 -7.41 -12.85 -3.64
C GLU A 149 -7.90 -11.90 -2.54
N LEU A 150 -7.53 -12.17 -1.28
CA LEU A 150 -7.91 -11.31 -0.14
C LEU A 150 -6.98 -10.10 0.04
N LYS A 151 -5.87 -10.00 -0.73
CA LYS A 151 -4.90 -8.91 -0.70
C LYS A 151 -4.82 -8.11 -1.99
N GLY A 152 -5.66 -8.41 -2.95
CA GLY A 152 -5.57 -7.86 -4.31
C GLY A 152 -5.45 -6.34 -4.37
N GLN A 153 -6.07 -5.60 -3.43
CA GLN A 153 -6.02 -4.14 -3.43
C GLN A 153 -4.63 -3.60 -3.06
N VAL A 154 -4.00 -4.13 -2.01
CA VAL A 154 -2.67 -3.67 -1.59
C VAL A 154 -1.58 -4.16 -2.54
N GLU A 155 -1.69 -5.36 -3.10
CA GLU A 155 -0.77 -5.86 -4.13
C GLU A 155 -0.84 -4.98 -5.39
N LYS A 156 -2.05 -4.67 -5.86
CA LYS A 156 -2.26 -3.75 -6.99
C LYS A 156 -1.75 -2.33 -6.69
N PHE A 157 -1.86 -1.87 -5.47
CA PHE A 157 -1.27 -0.60 -5.03
C PHE A 157 0.25 -0.61 -5.25
N PHE A 158 0.96 -1.63 -4.76
CA PHE A 158 2.41 -1.71 -4.92
C PHE A 158 2.82 -1.80 -6.39
N ASP A 159 2.13 -2.58 -7.20
CA ASP A 159 2.41 -2.69 -8.64
C ASP A 159 2.27 -1.33 -9.34
N LEU A 160 1.22 -0.57 -9.01
CA LEU A 160 0.97 0.74 -9.58
C LEU A 160 2.00 1.78 -9.11
N ILE A 161 2.32 1.82 -7.81
CA ILE A 161 3.34 2.72 -7.28
C ILE A 161 4.71 2.41 -7.88
N GLN A 162 5.10 1.12 -7.96
CA GLN A 162 6.36 0.72 -8.58
C GLN A 162 6.41 1.06 -10.07
N SER A 163 5.34 0.79 -10.79
CA SER A 163 5.23 1.14 -12.21
C SER A 163 5.35 2.65 -12.42
N GLU A 164 4.76 3.46 -11.54
CA GLU A 164 4.77 4.91 -11.66
C GLU A 164 6.17 5.49 -11.42
N TYR A 165 6.83 5.18 -10.29
CA TYR A 165 8.14 5.75 -10.04
C TYR A 165 9.21 5.25 -11.02
N LYS A 166 9.12 4.01 -11.52
CA LYS A 166 10.05 3.47 -12.50
C LYS A 166 10.08 4.30 -13.79
N LYS A 167 8.92 4.80 -14.24
CA LYS A 167 8.84 5.66 -15.43
C LYS A 167 9.68 6.95 -15.27
N HIS A 168 9.67 7.52 -14.07
CA HIS A 168 10.33 8.80 -13.79
C HIS A 168 11.79 8.67 -13.36
N LEU A 169 12.18 7.51 -12.84
CA LEU A 169 13.50 7.28 -12.26
C LEU A 169 14.39 6.32 -13.06
N LYS A 170 14.03 6.04 -14.30
CA LYS A 170 14.83 5.18 -15.19
C LYS A 170 16.28 5.67 -15.27
N GLY A 171 17.26 4.76 -15.09
CA GLY A 171 18.68 5.09 -15.09
C GLY A 171 19.19 5.75 -13.79
N ARG A 172 18.42 5.71 -12.71
CA ARG A 172 18.78 6.23 -11.38
C ARG A 172 18.74 5.17 -10.30
N GLY A 173 19.29 3.99 -10.58
CA GLY A 173 19.30 2.85 -9.67
C GLY A 173 18.06 1.97 -9.74
N VAL A 174 17.09 2.26 -10.64
CA VAL A 174 15.89 1.44 -10.88
C VAL A 174 16.28 0.11 -11.51
N ILE A 175 15.77 -0.97 -10.96
CA ILE A 175 16.02 -2.35 -11.42
C ILE A 175 15.03 -2.68 -12.53
N GLU A 176 15.54 -2.99 -13.71
CA GLU A 176 14.76 -3.43 -14.86
C GLU A 176 14.55 -4.96 -14.82
N PRO A 177 13.58 -5.50 -15.59
CA PRO A 177 13.26 -6.94 -15.56
C PRO A 177 14.40 -7.88 -15.94
N ASP A 178 15.35 -7.41 -16.71
CA ASP A 178 16.52 -8.17 -17.20
C ASP A 178 17.61 -8.41 -16.15
N TYR A 179 17.46 -7.87 -14.94
CA TYR A 179 18.50 -7.89 -13.89
C TYR A 179 19.04 -9.28 -13.51
N ARG A 180 18.32 -10.35 -13.84
CA ARG A 180 18.71 -11.75 -13.63
C ARG A 180 19.41 -12.38 -14.81
N GLU A 181 19.45 -11.72 -15.95
CA GLU A 181 20.07 -12.26 -17.15
C GLU A 181 21.60 -12.26 -17.02
N ARG A 182 22.24 -13.20 -17.71
CA ARG A 182 23.70 -13.26 -17.73
C ARG A 182 24.27 -12.06 -18.46
N GLY A 183 25.02 -11.22 -17.76
CA GLY A 183 25.59 -9.98 -18.32
C GLY A 183 24.67 -8.76 -18.19
N ALA A 184 23.58 -8.86 -17.42
CA ALA A 184 22.72 -7.74 -17.11
C ALA A 184 23.49 -6.56 -16.48
N HIS A 185 22.95 -5.38 -16.65
CA HIS A 185 23.50 -4.14 -16.09
C HIS A 185 23.50 -4.19 -14.56
N ASP A 186 24.56 -3.68 -13.95
CA ASP A 186 24.63 -3.54 -12.49
C ASP A 186 23.99 -2.22 -12.03
N TYR A 187 22.69 -2.24 -11.80
CA TYR A 187 21.87 -1.08 -11.42
C TYR A 187 22.30 -0.38 -10.12
N ARG A 188 23.16 -1.03 -9.31
CA ARG A 188 23.76 -0.40 -8.12
C ARG A 188 24.66 0.78 -8.47
N LYS A 189 25.29 0.74 -9.65
CA LYS A 189 26.18 1.79 -10.16
C LYS A 189 25.43 3.06 -10.56
N ASP A 190 24.14 2.94 -10.84
CA ASP A 190 23.29 4.06 -11.23
C ASP A 190 22.57 4.70 -10.03
N ALA A 191 22.74 4.12 -8.83
CA ALA A 191 22.12 4.64 -7.62
C ALA A 191 22.64 6.05 -7.31
N CYS A 192 21.73 7.01 -7.19
CA CYS A 192 22.07 8.42 -6.96
C CYS A 192 21.06 9.17 -6.09
N LEU A 193 19.94 8.52 -5.70
CA LEU A 193 18.92 9.13 -4.87
C LEU A 193 19.09 8.71 -3.43
N THR A 194 18.90 9.66 -2.50
CA THR A 194 18.82 9.39 -1.08
C THR A 194 17.42 8.84 -0.71
N MET A 195 17.26 8.33 0.51
CA MET A 195 15.95 7.93 1.03
C MET A 195 14.95 9.08 0.96
N ARG A 196 15.36 10.29 1.33
CA ARG A 196 14.51 11.48 1.31
C ARG A 196 14.06 11.87 -0.10
N ASP A 197 14.95 11.80 -1.07
CA ASP A 197 14.61 12.07 -2.47
C ASP A 197 13.58 11.05 -2.98
N PHE A 198 13.82 9.78 -2.71
CA PHE A 198 12.92 8.72 -3.13
C PHE A 198 11.57 8.80 -2.42
N GLU A 199 11.54 9.09 -1.13
CA GLU A 199 10.31 9.29 -0.37
C GLU A 199 9.46 10.44 -0.93
N THR A 200 10.10 11.51 -1.40
CA THR A 200 9.40 12.61 -2.10
C THR A 200 8.72 12.13 -3.38
N VAL A 201 9.34 11.22 -4.12
CA VAL A 201 8.74 10.59 -5.31
C VAL A 201 7.59 9.67 -4.92
N ILE A 202 7.77 8.81 -3.92
CA ILE A 202 6.71 7.91 -3.41
C ILE A 202 5.49 8.71 -2.97
N LEU A 203 5.68 9.82 -2.24
CA LEU A 203 4.59 10.71 -1.84
C LEU A 203 3.79 11.23 -3.05
N ARG A 204 4.47 11.68 -4.09
CA ARG A 204 3.80 12.14 -5.33
C ARG A 204 3.04 11.01 -6.02
N CYS A 205 3.60 9.80 -6.04
CA CYS A 205 2.91 8.62 -6.58
C CYS A 205 1.65 8.28 -5.76
N ILE A 206 1.71 8.36 -4.43
CA ILE A 206 0.54 8.12 -3.55
C ILE A 206 -0.53 9.19 -3.76
N LEU A 207 -0.16 10.46 -3.85
CA LEU A 207 -1.10 11.54 -4.13
C LEU A 207 -1.81 11.36 -5.47
N TYR A 208 -1.06 11.01 -6.52
CA TYR A 208 -1.62 10.66 -7.82
C TYR A 208 -2.58 9.45 -7.70
N TYR A 209 -2.15 8.40 -7.02
CA TYR A 209 -2.93 7.19 -6.81
C TYR A 209 -4.26 7.47 -6.10
N ASN A 210 -4.25 8.27 -5.03
CA ASN A 210 -5.44 8.59 -4.27
C ASN A 210 -6.38 9.56 -4.98
N SER A 211 -5.85 10.61 -5.64
CA SER A 211 -6.65 11.78 -6.04
C SER A 211 -6.81 11.98 -7.55
N GLN A 212 -6.07 11.24 -8.38
CA GLN A 212 -6.08 11.46 -9.83
C GLN A 212 -6.27 10.17 -10.64
N ARG A 213 -5.92 9.01 -10.09
CA ARG A 213 -6.12 7.73 -10.75
C ARG A 213 -7.61 7.37 -10.76
N ILE A 214 -8.14 7.13 -11.95
CA ILE A 214 -9.52 6.68 -12.12
C ILE A 214 -9.66 5.25 -11.58
N LEU A 215 -10.67 5.02 -10.75
CA LEU A 215 -11.07 3.69 -10.29
C LEU A 215 -11.85 2.99 -11.40
N GLU A 216 -11.16 2.15 -12.15
CA GLU A 216 -11.80 1.29 -13.14
C GLU A 216 -12.59 0.17 -12.45
N ASN A 217 -13.77 -0.14 -12.96
CA ASN A 217 -14.64 -1.21 -12.46
C ASN A 217 -15.08 -1.08 -10.98
N PHE A 218 -15.02 0.12 -10.39
CA PHE A 218 -15.56 0.34 -9.06
C PHE A 218 -17.10 0.29 -9.11
N PRO A 219 -17.76 -0.41 -8.16
CA PRO A 219 -19.22 -0.57 -8.15
C PRO A 219 -19.89 0.71 -7.63
N TYR A 220 -20.01 1.74 -8.47
CA TYR A 220 -20.70 2.97 -8.13
C TYR A 220 -22.16 2.71 -7.86
N THR A 221 -22.63 3.20 -6.72
CA THR A 221 -24.06 3.19 -6.39
C THR A 221 -24.77 4.36 -7.05
N GLU A 222 -26.09 4.25 -7.19
CA GLU A 222 -26.92 5.34 -7.70
C GLU A 222 -26.78 6.59 -6.83
N GLU A 223 -26.70 6.44 -5.51
CA GLU A 223 -26.49 7.52 -4.55
C GLU A 223 -25.15 8.27 -4.81
N MET A 224 -24.04 7.54 -5.03
CA MET A 224 -22.76 8.16 -5.39
C MET A 224 -22.84 8.99 -6.67
N LEU A 225 -23.57 8.50 -7.66
CA LEU A 225 -23.76 9.21 -8.93
C LEU A 225 -24.61 10.47 -8.74
N GLN A 226 -25.66 10.40 -7.95
CA GLN A 226 -26.53 11.55 -7.63
C GLN A 226 -25.80 12.62 -6.84
N GLU A 227 -24.93 12.22 -5.90
CA GLU A 227 -24.10 13.13 -5.10
C GLU A 227 -22.82 13.60 -5.84
N GLY A 228 -22.60 13.17 -7.08
CA GLY A 228 -21.49 13.61 -7.92
C GLY A 228 -20.11 13.16 -7.43
N VAL A 229 -20.04 12.00 -6.78
CA VAL A 229 -18.77 11.43 -6.29
C VAL A 229 -17.86 11.14 -7.47
N LYS A 230 -16.65 11.72 -7.45
CA LYS A 230 -15.67 11.54 -8.53
C LYS A 230 -15.06 10.14 -8.49
N PRO A 231 -14.59 9.60 -9.65
CA PRO A 231 -14.02 8.25 -9.74
C PRO A 231 -12.57 8.17 -9.24
N PHE A 232 -12.29 8.75 -8.08
CA PHE A 232 -10.98 8.72 -7.43
C PHE A 232 -11.10 8.11 -6.03
N ALA A 233 -10.07 7.40 -5.60
CA ALA A 233 -10.05 6.74 -4.30
C ALA A 233 -10.31 7.72 -3.15
N SER A 234 -9.70 8.93 -3.18
CA SER A 234 -9.93 9.97 -2.18
C SER A 234 -11.39 10.46 -2.15
N SER A 235 -12.04 10.59 -3.30
CA SER A 235 -13.44 11.06 -3.37
C SER A 235 -14.40 10.02 -2.85
N VAL A 236 -14.21 8.74 -3.24
CA VAL A 236 -15.05 7.64 -2.77
C VAL A 236 -14.84 7.40 -1.28
N PHE A 237 -13.59 7.45 -0.81
CA PHE A 237 -13.27 7.33 0.62
C PHE A 237 -13.90 8.48 1.42
N GLY A 238 -13.72 9.72 0.98
CA GLY A 238 -14.29 10.91 1.61
C GLY A 238 -15.83 10.87 1.70
N TRP A 239 -16.49 10.32 0.68
CA TRP A 239 -17.91 10.05 0.71
C TRP A 239 -18.26 8.93 1.69
N GLY A 240 -17.54 7.81 1.61
CA GLY A 240 -17.81 6.60 2.40
C GLY A 240 -17.60 6.79 3.89
N LYS A 241 -16.64 7.65 4.32
CA LYS A 241 -16.35 7.86 5.74
C LYS A 241 -17.50 8.48 6.55
N HIS A 242 -18.51 9.05 5.89
CA HIS A 242 -19.69 9.64 6.51
C HIS A 242 -20.95 8.78 6.39
N LYS A 243 -20.84 7.59 5.81
CA LYS A 243 -21.99 6.69 5.60
C LYS A 243 -22.09 5.65 6.71
N GLU A 244 -23.30 5.11 6.89
CA GLU A 244 -23.51 3.98 7.79
C GLU A 244 -22.66 2.78 7.35
N GLY A 245 -22.06 2.10 8.32
CA GLY A 245 -21.15 0.98 8.09
C GLY A 245 -19.68 1.38 7.94
N ALA A 246 -19.32 2.67 7.94
CA ALA A 246 -17.94 3.10 8.04
C ALA A 246 -17.33 2.63 9.38
N ASN A 247 -16.22 1.90 9.31
CA ASN A 247 -15.53 1.36 10.50
C ASN A 247 -14.18 2.08 10.66
N LEU A 248 -14.24 3.33 11.10
CA LEU A 248 -13.08 4.20 11.28
C LEU A 248 -12.94 4.63 12.73
N ILE A 249 -11.71 4.72 13.20
CA ILE A 249 -11.36 5.17 14.55
C ILE A 249 -10.69 6.53 14.45
N PRO A 250 -11.26 7.58 15.08
CA PRO A 250 -10.71 8.94 15.06
C PRO A 250 -9.34 9.06 15.70
#